data_563ed2b7ed471db998d1fb78ef5a2bee
#
_entry.id   563ed2b7ed471db998d1fb78ef5a2bee
#
_cell.length_a   1.000
_cell.length_b   1.000
_cell.length_c   1.000
_cell.angle_alpha   90.00
_cell.angle_beta   90.00
_cell.angle_gamma   90.00
#
_symmetry.space_group_name_H-M   'P 1'
#
loop_
_entity.id
_entity.type
_entity.pdbx_description
1 polymer ?
#
loop_
_entity_poly.entity_id
_entity_poly.type
_entity_poly.pdbx_seq_one_letter_code
_entity_poly.pdbx_strand_id
1 'polypeptide(L)'
;MRIGVVGATGQVGGVMRHLLEERAFPVTEMRFFASARSAGSTLPWAGGEVTVEDAAEADPTGLDIALFSAGATSSRALAPRFAEAGVTVIDNSSAWRMDPDVPLVVSEVNPEAARSAPKGIIANPNCTTMAAMPVLKPLHDEAGLVRLI
;
A
#
# COMPACT_ATOMS: atom_id res chain seq x y z
N MET A 1 12.43 1.17 9.60
CA MET A 1 10.96 1.33 9.52
C MET A 1 10.30 -0.01 9.76
N ARG A 2 9.19 -0.04 10.51
CA ARG A 2 8.37 -1.23 10.77
C ARG A 2 7.24 -1.25 9.76
N ILE A 3 7.22 -2.27 8.90
CA ILE A 3 6.30 -2.33 7.75
C ILE A 3 5.39 -3.54 7.86
N GLY A 4 4.11 -3.33 7.58
CA GLY A 4 3.11 -4.37 7.39
C GLY A 4 2.72 -4.52 5.93
N VAL A 5 2.52 -5.75 5.45
CA VAL A 5 1.93 -6.03 4.14
C VAL A 5 0.61 -6.76 4.34
N VAL A 6 -0.49 -6.10 4.02
CA VAL A 6 -1.85 -6.66 4.12
C VAL A 6 -2.26 -7.22 2.76
N GLY A 7 -2.57 -8.51 2.72
CA GLY A 7 -2.69 -9.29 1.49
C GLY A 7 -1.36 -9.91 1.04
N ALA A 8 -0.46 -10.17 2.00
CA ALA A 8 0.90 -10.64 1.76
C ALA A 8 0.99 -11.97 0.98
N THR A 9 -0.03 -12.81 1.04
CA THR A 9 -0.11 -14.10 0.33
C THR A 9 -0.59 -13.98 -1.11
N GLY A 10 -1.07 -12.79 -1.53
CA GLY A 10 -1.52 -12.53 -2.91
C GLY A 10 -0.35 -12.23 -3.85
N GLN A 11 -0.62 -12.23 -5.17
CA GLN A 11 0.38 -11.94 -6.19
C GLN A 11 1.05 -10.57 -5.98
N VAL A 12 0.25 -9.52 -5.80
CA VAL A 12 0.77 -8.15 -5.60
C VAL A 12 1.51 -8.03 -4.28
N GLY A 13 1.02 -8.64 -3.19
CA GLY A 13 1.73 -8.70 -1.92
C GLY A 13 3.09 -9.39 -2.04
N GLY A 14 3.17 -10.46 -2.85
CA GLY A 14 4.43 -11.12 -3.19
C GLY A 14 5.42 -10.19 -3.91
N VAL A 15 4.94 -9.43 -4.90
CA VAL A 15 5.76 -8.44 -5.60
C VAL A 15 6.22 -7.33 -4.66
N MET A 16 5.35 -6.81 -3.80
CA MET A 16 5.72 -5.79 -2.80
C MET A 16 6.87 -6.26 -1.91
N ARG A 17 6.77 -7.48 -1.37
CA ARG A 17 7.82 -8.09 -0.55
C ARG A 17 9.15 -8.17 -1.32
N HIS A 18 9.10 -8.72 -2.52
CA HIS A 18 10.28 -8.85 -3.37
C HIS A 18 10.94 -7.50 -3.68
N LEU A 19 10.16 -6.49 -4.04
CA LEU A 19 10.69 -5.15 -4.34
C LEU A 19 11.29 -4.45 -3.12
N LEU A 20 10.72 -4.64 -1.92
CA LEU A 20 11.29 -4.10 -0.69
C LEU A 20 12.67 -4.72 -0.39
N GLU A 21 12.83 -6.03 -0.63
CA GLU A 21 14.13 -6.73 -0.50
C GLU A 21 15.11 -6.29 -1.58
N GLU A 22 14.72 -6.35 -2.85
CA GLU A 22 15.57 -6.01 -4.00
C GLU A 22 16.12 -4.58 -3.90
N ARG A 23 15.29 -3.64 -3.43
CA ARG A 23 15.68 -2.25 -3.27
C ARG A 23 16.36 -1.94 -1.94
N ALA A 24 16.65 -2.95 -1.13
CA ALA A 24 17.23 -2.81 0.20
C ALA A 24 16.51 -1.72 1.02
N PHE A 25 15.17 -1.71 0.96
CA PHE A 25 14.40 -0.73 1.71
C PHE A 25 14.68 -0.87 3.20
N PRO A 26 14.85 0.23 3.98
CA PRO A 26 15.33 0.18 5.37
C PRO A 26 14.26 -0.35 6.34
N VAL A 27 13.86 -1.59 6.15
CA VAL A 27 12.92 -2.31 7.01
C VAL A 27 13.66 -2.84 8.23
N THR A 28 13.19 -2.46 9.42
CA THR A 28 13.71 -2.98 10.70
C THR A 28 12.84 -4.10 11.25
N GLU A 29 11.57 -4.11 10.89
CA GLU A 29 10.62 -5.16 11.24
C GLU A 29 9.60 -5.33 10.10
N MET A 30 9.31 -6.56 9.72
CA MET A 30 8.33 -6.91 8.71
C MET A 30 7.23 -7.77 9.33
N ARG A 31 5.97 -7.40 9.10
CA ARG A 31 4.81 -8.21 9.48
C ARG A 31 3.94 -8.47 8.26
N PHE A 32 3.42 -9.68 8.17
CA PHE A 32 2.55 -10.10 7.08
C PHE A 32 1.14 -10.39 7.59
N PHE A 33 0.16 -9.83 6.88
CA PHE A 33 -1.24 -9.98 7.21
C PHE A 33 -2.01 -10.54 6.03
N ALA A 34 -2.90 -11.49 6.30
CA ALA A 34 -3.80 -12.05 5.31
C ALA A 34 -5.14 -12.46 5.98
N SER A 35 -6.02 -13.14 5.25
CA SER A 35 -7.24 -13.69 5.83
C SER A 35 -6.95 -14.83 6.80
N ALA A 36 -7.90 -15.12 7.71
CA ALA A 36 -7.85 -16.25 8.64
C ALA A 36 -7.42 -17.57 7.97
N ARG A 37 -7.82 -17.80 6.71
CA ARG A 37 -7.43 -19.00 5.95
C ARG A 37 -5.92 -19.15 5.76
N SER A 38 -5.20 -18.06 5.67
CA SER A 38 -3.74 -18.03 5.46
C SER A 38 -2.95 -17.74 6.74
N ALA A 39 -3.63 -17.36 7.81
CA ALA A 39 -2.99 -17.10 9.09
C ALA A 39 -2.29 -18.35 9.62
N GLY A 40 -1.13 -18.17 10.24
CA GLY A 40 -0.26 -19.25 10.73
C GLY A 40 0.66 -19.87 9.67
N SER A 41 0.48 -19.59 8.37
CA SER A 41 1.49 -19.94 7.36
C SER A 41 2.71 -19.04 7.46
N THR A 42 3.82 -19.44 6.88
CA THR A 42 5.04 -18.61 6.81
C THR A 42 5.33 -18.15 5.41
N LEU A 43 5.95 -17.00 5.28
CA LEU A 43 6.43 -16.44 4.02
C LEU A 43 7.89 -16.00 4.16
N PRO A 44 8.72 -16.22 3.12
CA PRO A 44 10.13 -15.84 3.16
C PRO A 44 10.29 -14.31 3.22
N TRP A 45 11.26 -13.86 4.03
CA TRP A 45 11.68 -12.47 4.13
C TRP A 45 13.12 -12.37 4.67
N ALA A 46 14.00 -11.61 3.97
CA ALA A 46 15.37 -11.29 4.39
C ALA A 46 16.20 -12.51 4.85
N GLY A 47 16.08 -13.63 4.12
CA GLY A 47 16.79 -14.86 4.40
C GLY A 47 16.22 -15.70 5.56
N GLY A 48 15.10 -15.28 6.14
CA GLY A 48 14.31 -16.00 7.14
C GLY A 48 12.86 -16.21 6.71
N GLU A 49 12.01 -16.50 7.68
CA GLU A 49 10.57 -16.65 7.50
C GLU A 49 9.80 -15.77 8.50
N VAL A 50 8.69 -15.20 8.05
CA VAL A 50 7.76 -14.42 8.87
C VAL A 50 6.40 -15.08 8.84
N THR A 51 5.81 -15.30 10.02
CA THR A 51 4.48 -15.88 10.16
C THR A 51 3.41 -14.87 9.71
N VAL A 52 2.44 -15.34 8.93
CA VAL A 52 1.29 -14.56 8.49
C VAL A 52 0.26 -14.47 9.61
N GLU A 53 -0.13 -13.24 9.93
CA GLU A 53 -1.15 -12.94 10.93
C GLU A 53 -2.54 -12.81 10.30
N ASP A 54 -3.59 -13.10 11.07
CA ASP A 54 -4.96 -12.77 10.63
C ASP A 54 -5.17 -11.26 10.66
N ALA A 55 -5.37 -10.67 9.48
CA ALA A 55 -5.58 -9.24 9.33
C ALA A 55 -6.80 -8.71 10.10
N ALA A 56 -7.81 -9.55 10.36
CA ALA A 56 -8.99 -9.16 11.09
C ALA A 56 -8.75 -9.07 12.61
N GLU A 57 -7.89 -9.92 13.16
CA GLU A 57 -7.68 -10.04 14.61
C GLU A 57 -6.40 -9.35 15.10
N ALA A 58 -5.37 -9.30 14.25
CA ALA A 58 -4.04 -8.79 14.62
C ALA A 58 -4.06 -7.32 15.06
N ASP A 59 -3.31 -6.99 16.09
CA ASP A 59 -3.07 -5.60 16.53
C ASP A 59 -1.99 -4.96 15.62
N PRO A 60 -2.30 -3.90 14.85
CA PRO A 60 -1.35 -3.23 13.99
C PRO A 60 -0.43 -2.24 14.74
N THR A 61 -0.63 -2.05 16.02
CA THR A 61 0.14 -1.10 16.83
C THR A 61 1.64 -1.33 16.67
N GLY A 62 2.37 -0.25 16.53
CA GLY A 62 3.83 -0.29 16.41
C GLY A 62 4.34 -0.31 14.98
N LEU A 63 3.50 -0.53 13.98
CA LEU A 63 3.90 -0.33 12.58
C LEU A 63 4.04 1.16 12.25
N ASP A 64 4.96 1.49 11.35
CA ASP A 64 5.09 2.83 10.78
C ASP A 64 4.25 2.95 9.51
N ILE A 65 4.28 1.93 8.65
CA ILE A 65 3.55 1.89 7.36
C ILE A 65 2.90 0.52 7.16
N ALA A 66 1.71 0.51 6.57
CA ALA A 66 1.06 -0.70 6.08
C ALA A 66 0.71 -0.58 4.59
N LEU A 67 1.23 -1.51 3.79
CA LEU A 67 0.95 -1.63 2.37
C LEU A 67 -0.26 -2.56 2.17
N PHE A 68 -1.35 -2.03 1.65
CA PHE A 68 -2.60 -2.77 1.47
C PHE A 68 -2.77 -3.24 0.03
N SER A 69 -2.94 -4.55 -0.14
CA SER A 69 -3.27 -5.20 -1.41
C SER A 69 -4.24 -6.39 -1.19
N ALA A 70 -5.31 -6.15 -0.45
CA ALA A 70 -6.29 -7.18 -0.06
C ALA A 70 -7.69 -6.97 -0.70
N GLY A 71 -7.78 -6.06 -1.68
CA GLY A 71 -9.04 -5.70 -2.34
C GLY A 71 -9.87 -4.67 -1.56
N ALA A 72 -10.83 -4.05 -2.26
CA ALA A 72 -11.57 -2.90 -1.72
C ALA A 72 -12.42 -3.23 -0.48
N THR A 73 -13.05 -4.39 -0.43
CA THR A 73 -13.88 -4.80 0.71
C THR A 73 -13.04 -4.93 1.98
N SER A 74 -11.91 -5.63 1.89
CA SER A 74 -10.99 -5.79 3.02
C SER A 74 -10.36 -4.47 3.43
N SER A 75 -10.00 -3.62 2.45
CA SER A 75 -9.42 -2.30 2.74
C SER A 75 -10.42 -1.41 3.49
N ARG A 76 -11.69 -1.35 3.06
CA ARG A 76 -12.72 -0.58 3.80
C ARG A 76 -12.89 -1.04 5.24
N ALA A 77 -12.79 -2.33 5.49
CA ALA A 77 -12.95 -2.89 6.82
C ALA A 77 -11.73 -2.69 7.73
N LEU A 78 -10.52 -2.77 7.15
CA LEU A 78 -9.29 -2.89 7.92
C LEU A 78 -8.46 -1.60 7.95
N ALA A 79 -8.38 -0.83 6.85
CA ALA A 79 -7.51 0.34 6.76
C ALA A 79 -7.79 1.39 7.85
N PRO A 80 -9.05 1.71 8.21
CA PRO A 80 -9.32 2.64 9.31
C PRO A 80 -8.72 2.19 10.64
N ARG A 81 -8.81 0.90 10.98
CA ARG A 81 -8.25 0.35 12.21
C ARG A 81 -6.72 0.48 12.27
N PHE A 82 -6.04 0.27 11.15
CA PHE A 82 -4.60 0.49 11.06
C PHE A 82 -4.26 1.98 11.22
N ALA A 83 -4.99 2.85 10.56
CA ALA A 83 -4.81 4.30 10.67
C ALA A 83 -5.07 4.82 12.09
N GLU A 84 -6.12 4.34 12.77
CA GLU A 84 -6.44 4.65 14.17
C GLU A 84 -5.34 4.22 15.15
N ALA A 85 -4.62 3.14 14.82
CA ALA A 85 -3.42 2.70 15.54
C ALA A 85 -2.16 3.53 15.25
N GLY A 86 -2.27 4.60 14.47
CA GLY A 86 -1.17 5.50 14.11
C GLY A 86 -0.31 5.03 12.94
N VAL A 87 -0.77 4.02 12.21
CA VAL A 87 -0.06 3.46 11.04
C VAL A 87 -0.45 4.23 9.78
N THR A 88 0.53 4.66 8.98
CA THR A 88 0.25 5.20 7.65
C THR A 88 -0.13 4.07 6.70
N VAL A 89 -1.35 4.09 6.21
CA VAL A 89 -1.85 3.10 5.24
C VAL A 89 -1.61 3.57 3.81
N ILE A 90 -0.98 2.74 2.98
CA ILE A 90 -0.86 2.95 1.54
C ILE A 90 -1.69 1.87 0.85
N ASP A 91 -2.82 2.26 0.25
CA ASP A 91 -3.80 1.32 -0.30
C ASP A 91 -3.80 1.24 -1.82
N ASN A 92 -3.56 0.05 -2.33
CA ASN A 92 -3.62 -0.25 -3.77
C ASN A 92 -5.03 -0.60 -4.28
N SER A 93 -6.02 -0.71 -3.39
CA SER A 93 -7.38 -1.03 -3.81
C SER A 93 -8.12 0.20 -4.37
N SER A 94 -9.32 0.00 -4.86
CA SER A 94 -10.20 1.09 -5.28
C SER A 94 -11.02 1.70 -4.13
N ALA A 95 -10.81 1.25 -2.89
CA ALA A 95 -11.69 1.59 -1.76
C ALA A 95 -11.78 3.09 -1.50
N TRP A 96 -10.65 3.79 -1.59
CA TRP A 96 -10.48 5.17 -1.10
C TRP A 96 -10.25 6.19 -2.20
N ARG A 97 -10.13 5.77 -3.46
CA ARG A 97 -9.76 6.66 -4.58
C ARG A 97 -10.70 7.84 -4.80
N MET A 98 -11.97 7.69 -4.42
CA MET A 98 -13.01 8.72 -4.60
C MET A 98 -13.36 9.42 -3.28
N ASP A 99 -12.66 9.10 -2.19
CA ASP A 99 -12.87 9.74 -0.89
C ASP A 99 -12.15 11.10 -0.88
N PRO A 100 -12.86 12.23 -0.65
CA PRO A 100 -12.26 13.56 -0.71
C PRO A 100 -11.21 13.82 0.38
N ASP A 101 -11.25 13.06 1.49
CA ASP A 101 -10.33 13.17 2.61
C ASP A 101 -9.15 12.18 2.50
N VAL A 102 -9.04 11.46 1.39
CA VAL A 102 -7.95 10.52 1.13
C VAL A 102 -7.18 10.94 -0.12
N PRO A 103 -5.91 11.32 -0.01
CA PRO A 103 -5.14 11.74 -1.16
C PRO A 103 -4.92 10.56 -2.12
N LEU A 104 -5.18 10.80 -3.41
CA LEU A 104 -4.84 9.89 -4.50
C LEU A 104 -3.46 10.28 -5.04
N VAL A 105 -2.46 9.42 -4.86
CA VAL A 105 -1.06 9.78 -5.08
C VAL A 105 -0.40 8.90 -6.13
N VAL A 106 0.32 9.55 -7.04
CA VAL A 106 1.37 8.94 -7.87
C VAL A 106 2.67 9.61 -7.48
N SER A 107 3.62 8.85 -6.95
CA SER A 107 4.86 9.38 -6.35
C SER A 107 5.69 10.29 -7.27
N GLU A 108 5.66 10.04 -8.57
CA GLU A 108 6.37 10.82 -9.59
C GLU A 108 5.57 12.05 -10.10
N VAL A 109 4.32 12.21 -9.67
CA VAL A 109 3.42 13.26 -10.19
C VAL A 109 3.03 14.26 -9.12
N ASN A 110 2.60 13.78 -7.96
CA ASN A 110 2.08 14.60 -6.87
C ASN A 110 2.48 14.09 -5.48
N PRO A 111 3.79 13.82 -5.21
CA PRO A 111 4.25 13.24 -3.94
C PRO A 111 3.89 14.10 -2.72
N GLU A 112 3.76 15.41 -2.89
CA GLU A 112 3.40 16.35 -1.83
C GLU A 112 2.00 16.07 -1.25
N ALA A 113 1.08 15.53 -2.06
CA ALA A 113 -0.26 15.18 -1.61
C ALA A 113 -0.25 14.11 -0.50
N ALA A 114 0.77 13.24 -0.47
CA ALA A 114 0.93 12.23 0.57
C ALA A 114 1.13 12.83 1.98
N ARG A 115 1.57 14.09 2.07
CA ARG A 115 1.78 14.78 3.35
C ARG A 115 0.48 15.21 4.03
N SER A 116 -0.63 15.24 3.28
CA SER A 116 -1.95 15.63 3.78
C SER A 116 -2.89 14.43 3.66
N ALA A 117 -2.80 13.51 4.59
CA ALA A 117 -3.64 12.32 4.68
C ALA A 117 -4.42 12.33 6.02
N PRO A 118 -5.50 13.14 6.15
CA PRO A 118 -6.20 13.33 7.41
C PRO A 118 -6.80 12.05 7.99
N LYS A 119 -7.09 11.05 7.15
CA LYS A 119 -7.53 9.72 7.58
C LYS A 119 -6.38 8.72 7.83
N GLY A 120 -5.12 9.15 7.73
CA GLY A 120 -3.97 8.23 7.82
C GLY A 120 -3.87 7.25 6.65
N ILE A 121 -4.67 7.46 5.60
CA ILE A 121 -4.75 6.58 4.42
C ILE A 121 -4.33 7.37 3.18
N ILE A 122 -3.48 6.77 2.36
CA ILE A 122 -3.05 7.25 1.05
C ILE A 122 -3.53 6.24 0.02
N ALA A 123 -4.28 6.69 -0.99
CA ALA A 123 -4.75 5.82 -2.06
C ALA A 123 -3.80 5.85 -3.26
N ASN A 124 -3.49 4.68 -3.80
CA ASN A 124 -2.85 4.54 -5.09
C ASN A 124 -3.91 4.44 -6.21
N PRO A 125 -3.70 5.05 -7.38
CA PRO A 125 -4.57 4.85 -8.53
C PRO A 125 -4.45 3.41 -9.08
N ASN A 126 -5.19 3.12 -10.15
CA ASN A 126 -5.06 1.86 -10.85
C ASN A 126 -3.61 1.65 -11.32
N CYS A 127 -3.12 0.40 -11.30
CA CYS A 127 -1.74 0.06 -11.64
C CYS A 127 -1.33 0.52 -13.06
N THR A 128 -2.22 0.43 -14.05
CA THR A 128 -1.95 0.93 -15.40
C THR A 128 -1.87 2.46 -15.43
N THR A 129 -2.67 3.16 -14.65
CA THR A 129 -2.57 4.61 -14.47
C THR A 129 -1.24 4.99 -13.84
N MET A 130 -0.81 4.30 -12.79
CA MET A 130 0.48 4.58 -12.15
C MET A 130 1.65 4.39 -13.11
N ALA A 131 1.60 3.39 -14.00
CA ALA A 131 2.64 3.17 -15.00
C ALA A 131 2.64 4.24 -16.10
N ALA A 132 1.46 4.77 -16.48
CA ALA A 132 1.33 5.76 -17.54
C ALA A 132 1.67 7.19 -17.08
N MET A 133 1.32 7.55 -15.86
CA MET A 133 1.40 8.93 -15.36
C MET A 133 2.82 9.52 -15.37
N PRO A 134 3.90 8.80 -15.01
CA PRO A 134 5.26 9.32 -15.11
C PRO A 134 5.69 9.73 -16.53
N VAL A 135 5.05 9.16 -17.56
CA VAL A 135 5.26 9.53 -18.96
C VAL A 135 4.33 10.67 -19.38
N LEU A 136 3.06 10.58 -19.01
CA LEU A 136 2.05 11.55 -19.43
C LEU A 136 2.22 12.93 -18.76
N LYS A 137 2.66 12.95 -17.50
CA LYS A 137 2.80 14.21 -16.75
C LYS A 137 3.83 15.14 -17.39
N PRO A 138 5.09 14.75 -17.66
CA PRO A 138 6.06 15.63 -18.32
C PRO A 138 5.60 16.02 -19.75
N LEU A 139 4.96 15.13 -20.49
CA LEU A 139 4.41 15.48 -21.81
C LEU A 139 3.30 16.55 -21.70
N HIS A 140 2.46 16.46 -20.67
CA HIS A 140 1.45 17.48 -20.43
C HIS A 140 2.08 18.83 -20.04
N ASP A 141 3.08 18.82 -19.18
CA ASP A 141 3.73 20.03 -18.71
C ASP A 141 4.46 20.78 -19.83
N GLU A 142 5.13 20.05 -20.73
CA GLU A 142 5.93 20.63 -21.80
C GLU A 142 5.11 20.97 -23.06
N ALA A 143 4.15 20.13 -23.42
CA ALA A 143 3.42 20.23 -24.70
C ALA A 143 1.91 20.45 -24.58
N GLY A 144 1.35 20.37 -23.38
CA GLY A 144 -0.10 20.53 -23.15
C GLY A 144 -0.90 19.36 -23.74
N LEU A 145 -1.01 18.25 -23.03
CA LEU A 145 -1.82 17.10 -23.45
C LEU A 145 -3.30 17.51 -23.54
N VAL A 146 -3.86 17.46 -24.75
CA VAL A 146 -5.25 17.87 -25.00
C VAL A 146 -6.23 16.69 -24.92
N ARG A 147 -5.79 15.50 -25.32
CA ARG A 147 -6.63 14.30 -25.35
C ARG A 147 -5.80 13.02 -25.25
N LEU A 148 -6.31 12.07 -24.48
CA LEU A 148 -5.84 10.70 -24.39
C LEU A 148 -7.00 9.75 -24.78
N ILE A 149 -6.74 8.75 -25.64
CA ILE A 149 -7.73 7.76 -26.06
C ILE A 149 -7.20 6.37 -25.69
#